data_99f2e31b9b580e746a58d32774cc8668
#
_entry.id   99f2e31b9b580e746a58d32774cc8668
#
_cell.length_a   1.000
_cell.length_b   1.000
_cell.length_c   1.000
_cell.angle_alpha   90.00
_cell.angle_beta   90.00
_cell.angle_gamma   90.00
#
_symmetry.space_group_name_H-M   'P 1'
#
loop_
_entity.id
_entity.type
_entity.pdbx_description
1 polymer ?
#
loop_
_entity_poly.entity_id
_entity_poly.type
_entity_poly.pdbx_seq_one_letter_code
_entity_poly.pdbx_strand_id
1 'polypeptide(L)'
;AYTIFHYGVSAWGGYLAIGLPVAYFAYRYDAPFRVSTALYPVVGADGLDGVLARGVDTAAVIATIGGVATGLGFIATQLLAGITFETGRAFGNAETVLAITGITTFFTVSLIAGVSKGIRRVSQFNIGLMTLLWLVALLGGPTLLLLNTGVAALGTYGGNFLDMSLFTGASGGASWSVAWTVFYWSWWIAWAPFVGLFLARISRGRTI
;
A
#
# COMPACT_ATOMS: atom_id res chain seq x y z
N ALA A 1 -11.20 -12.23 8.62
CA ALA A 1 -11.96 -11.01 8.30
C ALA A 1 -11.09 -9.75 8.41
N TYR A 2 -10.37 -9.52 9.50
CA TYR A 2 -9.57 -8.29 9.73
C TYR A 2 -8.53 -8.02 8.64
N THR A 3 -7.80 -9.02 8.19
CA THR A 3 -6.83 -8.88 7.10
C THR A 3 -7.53 -8.43 5.82
N ILE A 4 -8.68 -9.04 5.48
CA ILE A 4 -9.44 -8.67 4.29
C ILE A 4 -9.96 -7.23 4.41
N PHE A 5 -10.41 -6.81 5.59
CA PHE A 5 -10.86 -5.44 5.84
C PHE A 5 -9.75 -4.41 5.63
N HIS A 6 -8.54 -4.65 6.17
CA HIS A 6 -7.44 -3.70 6.09
C HIS A 6 -6.67 -3.73 4.76
N TYR A 7 -6.81 -4.78 3.95
CA TYR A 7 -6.14 -4.92 2.64
C TYR A 7 -7.11 -5.09 1.46
N GLY A 8 -8.41 -5.08 1.71
CA GLY A 8 -9.44 -5.27 0.70
C GLY A 8 -9.97 -3.98 0.09
N VAL A 9 -11.27 -3.98 -0.18
CA VAL A 9 -11.97 -2.93 -0.94
C VAL A 9 -11.77 -1.53 -0.35
N SER A 10 -11.88 -1.38 0.97
CA SER A 10 -11.74 -0.08 1.64
C SER A 10 -10.35 0.53 1.46
N ALA A 11 -9.30 -0.28 1.56
CA ALA A 11 -7.92 0.15 1.38
C ALA A 11 -7.65 0.59 -0.07
N TRP A 12 -8.06 -0.22 -1.03
CA TRP A 12 -7.93 0.12 -2.45
C TRP A 12 -8.80 1.31 -2.85
N GLY A 13 -9.93 1.52 -2.17
CA GLY A 13 -10.77 2.71 -2.31
C GLY A 13 -9.99 4.00 -2.08
N GLY A 14 -9.09 4.03 -1.08
CA GLY A 14 -8.20 5.17 -0.82
C GLY A 14 -7.27 5.49 -2.00
N TYR A 15 -6.74 4.48 -2.68
CA TYR A 15 -5.92 4.67 -3.88
C TYR A 15 -6.74 5.16 -5.08
N LEU A 16 -7.93 4.60 -5.26
CA LEU A 16 -8.84 4.98 -6.34
C LEU A 16 -9.40 6.39 -6.15
N ALA A 17 -9.57 6.85 -4.92
CA ALA A 17 -10.02 8.21 -4.62
C ALA A 17 -9.09 9.29 -5.22
N ILE A 18 -7.80 9.00 -5.37
CA ILE A 18 -6.83 9.85 -6.06
C ILE A 18 -6.68 9.43 -7.52
N GLY A 19 -6.53 8.13 -7.79
CA GLY A 19 -6.20 7.62 -9.11
C GLY A 19 -7.27 7.88 -10.16
N LEU A 20 -8.55 7.71 -9.83
CA LEU A 20 -9.65 7.91 -10.78
C LEU A 20 -9.81 9.37 -11.22
N PRO A 21 -9.90 10.36 -10.31
CA PRO A 21 -9.99 11.76 -10.72
C PRO A 21 -8.76 12.19 -11.53
N VAL A 22 -7.55 11.83 -11.10
CA VAL A 22 -6.35 12.18 -11.84
C VAL A 22 -6.37 11.59 -13.25
N ALA A 23 -6.70 10.30 -13.39
CA ALA A 23 -6.80 9.67 -14.72
C ALA A 23 -7.85 10.36 -15.58
N TYR A 24 -9.03 10.62 -15.02
CA TYR A 24 -10.13 11.25 -15.75
C TYR A 24 -9.76 12.66 -16.25
N PHE A 25 -9.31 13.54 -15.37
CA PHE A 25 -9.00 14.92 -15.76
C PHE A 25 -7.73 15.04 -16.59
N ALA A 26 -6.70 14.23 -16.32
CA ALA A 26 -5.49 14.24 -17.14
C ALA A 26 -5.73 13.72 -18.56
N TYR A 27 -6.56 12.70 -18.76
CA TYR A 27 -6.77 12.11 -20.09
C TYR A 27 -7.95 12.66 -20.88
N ARG A 28 -8.89 13.35 -20.21
CA ARG A 28 -10.06 13.93 -20.87
C ARG A 28 -10.02 15.44 -20.99
N TYR A 29 -9.26 16.10 -20.11
CA TYR A 29 -9.20 17.56 -20.04
C TYR A 29 -7.77 18.10 -20.17
N ASP A 30 -6.80 17.25 -20.52
CA ASP A 30 -5.37 17.59 -20.62
C ASP A 30 -4.80 18.27 -19.36
N ALA A 31 -5.39 17.97 -18.19
CA ALA A 31 -4.90 18.50 -16.93
C ALA A 31 -3.53 17.90 -16.56
N PRO A 32 -2.70 18.61 -15.77
CA PRO A 32 -1.38 18.13 -15.39
C PRO A 32 -1.45 16.79 -14.65
N PHE A 33 -0.52 15.88 -14.95
CA PHE A 33 -0.49 14.56 -14.31
C PHE A 33 0.18 14.64 -12.92
N ARG A 34 -0.58 15.06 -11.91
CA ARG A 34 -0.15 15.26 -10.53
C ARG A 34 -1.31 15.07 -9.55
N VAL A 35 -1.01 14.93 -8.25
CA VAL A 35 -2.03 14.63 -7.23
C VAL A 35 -3.08 15.72 -7.12
N SER A 36 -2.66 16.98 -7.20
CA SER A 36 -3.57 18.13 -7.14
C SER A 36 -4.61 18.15 -8.26
N THR A 37 -4.40 17.41 -9.35
CA THR A 37 -5.40 17.27 -10.43
C THR A 37 -6.70 16.62 -9.95
N ALA A 38 -6.68 15.86 -8.87
CA ALA A 38 -7.89 15.38 -8.23
C ALA A 38 -8.81 16.51 -7.72
N LEU A 39 -8.27 17.71 -7.53
CA LEU A 39 -9.02 18.91 -7.12
C LEU A 39 -9.65 19.66 -8.31
N TYR A 40 -9.42 19.23 -9.55
CA TYR A 40 -9.91 19.92 -10.76
C TYR A 40 -11.41 20.32 -10.67
N PRO A 41 -12.32 19.47 -10.16
CA PRO A 41 -13.74 19.82 -10.07
C PRO A 41 -14.04 21.01 -9.15
N VAL A 42 -13.12 21.28 -8.19
CA VAL A 42 -13.28 22.33 -7.18
C VAL A 42 -12.59 23.62 -7.58
N VAL A 43 -11.36 23.50 -8.12
CA VAL A 43 -10.51 24.67 -8.37
C VAL A 43 -10.46 25.09 -9.85
N GLY A 44 -10.95 24.26 -10.77
CA GLY A 44 -10.83 24.49 -12.21
C GLY A 44 -9.41 24.36 -12.74
N ALA A 45 -9.24 24.61 -14.04
CA ALA A 45 -7.93 24.53 -14.70
C ALA A 45 -6.94 25.57 -14.12
N ASP A 46 -7.35 26.81 -14.01
CA ASP A 46 -6.50 27.91 -13.53
C ASP A 46 -6.07 27.72 -12.05
N GLY A 47 -6.96 27.14 -11.24
CA GLY A 47 -6.70 26.90 -9.83
C GLY A 47 -5.64 25.80 -9.57
N LEU A 48 -5.37 24.94 -10.58
CA LEU A 48 -4.33 23.94 -10.46
C LEU A 48 -2.92 24.54 -10.33
N ASP A 49 -2.66 25.74 -10.83
CA ASP A 49 -1.39 26.44 -10.67
C ASP A 49 -1.35 27.33 -9.41
N GLY A 50 -2.42 27.32 -8.64
CA GLY A 50 -2.57 28.08 -7.41
C GLY A 50 -1.79 27.52 -6.21
N VAL A 51 -1.82 28.28 -5.12
CA VAL A 51 -1.14 27.92 -3.87
C VAL A 51 -1.70 26.64 -3.26
N LEU A 52 -3.04 26.45 -3.33
CA LEU A 52 -3.69 25.26 -2.81
C LEU A 52 -3.20 23.98 -3.51
N ALA A 53 -3.16 23.98 -4.84
CA ALA A 53 -2.70 22.83 -5.62
C ALA A 53 -1.22 22.50 -5.31
N ARG A 54 -0.37 23.51 -5.25
CA ARG A 54 1.04 23.34 -4.84
C ARG A 54 1.18 22.80 -3.42
N GLY A 55 0.35 23.29 -2.50
CA GLY A 55 0.31 22.78 -1.13
C GLY A 55 -0.06 21.30 -1.06
N VAL A 56 -1.08 20.89 -1.83
CA VAL A 56 -1.51 19.48 -1.92
C VAL A 56 -0.41 18.61 -2.53
N ASP A 57 0.25 19.04 -3.61
CA ASP A 57 1.34 18.27 -4.23
C ASP A 57 2.53 18.15 -3.26
N THR A 58 2.87 19.20 -2.54
CA THR A 58 3.92 19.17 -1.51
C THR A 58 3.57 18.21 -0.38
N ALA A 59 2.35 18.30 0.15
CA ALA A 59 1.87 17.39 1.19
C ALA A 59 1.88 15.93 0.72
N ALA A 60 1.51 15.67 -0.53
CA ALA A 60 1.54 14.34 -1.14
C ALA A 60 2.97 13.77 -1.20
N VAL A 61 3.96 14.59 -1.56
CA VAL A 61 5.38 14.19 -1.54
C VAL A 61 5.84 13.85 -0.13
N ILE A 62 5.55 14.72 0.85
CA ILE A 62 5.92 14.49 2.26
C ILE A 62 5.26 13.21 2.78
N ALA A 63 3.96 13.02 2.53
CA ALA A 63 3.24 11.82 2.94
C ALA A 63 3.84 10.55 2.31
N THR A 64 4.17 10.59 1.02
CA THR A 64 4.79 9.46 0.32
C THR A 64 6.17 9.11 0.90
N ILE A 65 7.00 10.11 1.18
CA ILE A 65 8.32 9.89 1.83
C ILE A 65 8.13 9.24 3.20
N GLY A 66 7.20 9.74 4.01
CA GLY A 66 6.87 9.16 5.32
C GLY A 66 6.37 7.72 5.20
N GLY A 67 5.48 7.45 4.24
CA GLY A 67 4.96 6.10 3.96
C GLY A 67 6.05 5.12 3.54
N VAL A 68 6.97 5.54 2.65
CA VAL A 68 8.12 4.72 2.22
C VAL A 68 9.07 4.45 3.39
N ALA A 69 9.42 5.47 4.16
CA ALA A 69 10.31 5.33 5.32
C ALA A 69 9.75 4.36 6.37
N THR A 70 8.45 4.51 6.71
CA THR A 70 7.74 3.60 7.62
C THR A 70 7.72 2.18 7.08
N GLY A 71 7.43 2.02 5.78
CA GLY A 71 7.41 0.71 5.12
C GLY A 71 8.77 0.01 5.16
N LEU A 72 9.86 0.72 4.88
CA LEU A 72 11.21 0.17 4.96
C LEU A 72 11.59 -0.25 6.38
N GLY A 73 11.27 0.57 7.37
CA GLY A 73 11.48 0.22 8.78
C GLY A 73 10.71 -1.03 9.18
N PHE A 74 9.45 -1.13 8.79
CA PHE A 74 8.60 -2.27 9.07
C PHE A 74 9.10 -3.56 8.41
N ILE A 75 9.51 -3.51 7.15
CA ILE A 75 10.07 -4.66 6.42
C ILE A 75 11.38 -5.12 7.08
N ALA A 76 12.26 -4.19 7.47
CA ALA A 76 13.52 -4.52 8.11
C ALA A 76 13.32 -5.20 9.48
N THR A 77 12.40 -4.67 10.29
CA THR A 77 12.08 -5.28 11.60
C THR A 77 11.42 -6.64 11.46
N GLN A 78 10.54 -6.84 10.48
CA GLN A 78 9.94 -8.16 10.22
C GLN A 78 10.99 -9.18 9.74
N LEU A 79 11.91 -8.77 8.85
CA LEU A 79 13.00 -9.64 8.39
C LEU A 79 13.85 -10.10 9.57
N LEU A 80 14.28 -9.18 10.44
CA LEU A 80 15.09 -9.50 11.60
C LEU A 80 14.32 -10.33 12.62
N ALA A 81 13.03 -10.06 12.83
CA ALA A 81 12.18 -10.88 13.71
C ALA A 81 12.07 -12.33 13.18
N GLY A 82 11.94 -12.51 11.87
CA GLY A 82 11.94 -13.83 11.24
C GLY A 82 13.26 -14.57 11.48
N ILE A 83 14.40 -13.90 11.27
CA ILE A 83 15.72 -14.49 11.52
C ILE A 83 15.91 -14.80 13.02
N THR A 84 15.44 -13.92 13.90
CA THR A 84 15.46 -14.17 15.35
C THR A 84 14.68 -15.44 15.70
N PHE A 85 13.50 -15.61 15.10
CA PHE A 85 12.67 -16.79 15.34
C PHE A 85 13.37 -18.09 14.93
N GLU A 86 14.04 -18.11 13.79
CA GLU A 86 14.73 -19.30 13.28
C GLU A 86 16.05 -19.59 13.99
N THR A 87 16.79 -18.56 14.41
CA THR A 87 18.17 -18.70 14.91
C THR A 87 18.30 -18.52 16.43
N GLY A 88 17.28 -17.97 17.10
CA GLY A 88 17.34 -17.56 18.50
C GLY A 88 18.20 -16.32 18.77
N ARG A 89 18.81 -15.72 17.72
CA ARG A 89 19.69 -14.55 17.86
C ARG A 89 18.88 -13.26 17.92
N ALA A 90 19.05 -12.48 18.98
CA ALA A 90 18.47 -11.14 19.06
C ALA A 90 19.26 -10.13 18.22
N PHE A 91 18.55 -9.21 17.59
CA PHE A 91 19.09 -8.12 16.78
C PHE A 91 18.71 -6.78 17.40
N GLY A 92 19.63 -5.80 17.29
CA GLY A 92 19.44 -4.46 17.80
C GLY A 92 19.26 -3.40 16.71
N ASN A 93 19.38 -2.14 17.11
CA ASN A 93 19.22 -1.01 16.20
C ASN A 93 20.27 -0.99 15.06
N ALA A 94 21.49 -1.41 15.33
CA ALA A 94 22.55 -1.44 14.32
C ALA A 94 22.22 -2.38 13.17
N GLU A 95 21.77 -3.58 13.48
CA GLU A 95 21.37 -4.56 12.47
C GLU A 95 20.12 -4.10 11.71
N THR A 96 19.20 -3.40 12.38
CA THR A 96 18.04 -2.79 11.74
C THR A 96 18.48 -1.75 10.71
N VAL A 97 19.41 -0.86 11.07
CA VAL A 97 19.97 0.14 10.14
C VAL A 97 20.69 -0.53 8.97
N LEU A 98 21.47 -1.59 9.24
CA LEU A 98 22.13 -2.37 8.19
C LEU A 98 21.12 -3.03 7.24
N ALA A 99 20.04 -3.60 7.76
CA ALA A 99 18.98 -4.20 6.96
C ALA A 99 18.30 -3.15 6.07
N ILE A 100 17.92 -1.99 6.61
CA ILE A 100 17.35 -0.87 5.85
C ILE A 100 18.31 -0.41 4.76
N THR A 101 19.59 -0.23 5.10
CA THR A 101 20.62 0.20 4.14
C THR A 101 20.79 -0.84 3.02
N GLY A 102 20.85 -2.13 3.36
CA GLY A 102 20.95 -3.20 2.38
C GLY A 102 19.74 -3.24 1.42
N ILE A 103 18.53 -3.16 1.95
CA ILE A 103 17.29 -3.14 1.18
C ILE A 103 17.28 -1.91 0.25
N THR A 104 17.60 -0.73 0.79
CA THR A 104 17.62 0.52 0.03
C THR A 104 18.66 0.47 -1.09
N THR A 105 19.87 -0.03 -0.80
CA THR A 105 20.93 -0.21 -1.79
C THR A 105 20.49 -1.15 -2.91
N PHE A 106 19.90 -2.30 -2.56
CA PHE A 106 19.38 -3.26 -3.55
C PHE A 106 18.35 -2.62 -4.48
N PHE A 107 17.39 -1.87 -3.95
CA PHE A 107 16.41 -1.16 -4.76
C PHE A 107 17.05 -0.06 -5.62
N THR A 108 17.98 0.70 -5.06
CA THR A 108 18.68 1.76 -5.80
C THR A 108 19.46 1.20 -6.99
N VAL A 109 20.21 0.13 -6.79
CA VAL A 109 20.94 -0.56 -7.87
C VAL A 109 19.97 -1.11 -8.92
N SER A 110 18.85 -1.70 -8.48
CA SER A 110 17.81 -2.19 -9.39
C SER A 110 17.19 -1.08 -10.24
N LEU A 111 17.02 0.13 -9.68
CA LEU A 111 16.53 1.30 -10.40
C LEU A 111 17.56 1.82 -11.41
N ILE A 112 18.84 1.91 -11.04
CA ILE A 112 19.95 2.35 -11.92
C ILE A 112 20.11 1.39 -13.10
N ALA A 113 19.94 0.08 -12.89
CA ALA A 113 19.96 -0.93 -13.94
C ALA A 113 18.84 -0.81 -14.99
N GLY A 114 17.91 0.11 -14.76
CA GLY A 114 16.82 0.50 -15.65
C GLY A 114 15.46 -0.06 -15.23
N VAL A 115 14.49 0.85 -15.21
CA VAL A 115 13.10 0.59 -14.78
C VAL A 115 12.48 -0.59 -15.55
N SER A 116 12.73 -0.69 -16.86
CA SER A 116 12.13 -1.75 -17.69
C SER A 116 12.76 -3.13 -17.51
N LYS A 117 14.03 -3.22 -17.11
CA LYS A 117 14.76 -4.50 -16.99
C LYS A 117 14.92 -4.91 -15.52
N GLY A 118 15.35 -4.00 -14.65
CA GLY A 118 15.61 -4.27 -13.23
C GLY A 118 14.31 -4.53 -12.46
N ILE A 119 13.41 -3.56 -12.45
CA ILE A 119 12.14 -3.65 -11.70
C ILE A 119 11.29 -4.82 -12.20
N ARG A 120 11.20 -5.01 -13.52
CA ARG A 120 10.43 -6.12 -14.08
C ARG A 120 10.93 -7.49 -13.61
N ARG A 121 12.25 -7.71 -13.60
CA ARG A 121 12.83 -8.99 -13.16
C ARG A 121 12.60 -9.23 -11.66
N VAL A 122 12.81 -8.21 -10.84
CA VAL A 122 12.55 -8.31 -9.39
C VAL A 122 11.08 -8.58 -9.13
N SER A 123 10.16 -7.90 -9.83
CA SER A 123 8.72 -8.15 -9.71
C SER A 123 8.33 -9.56 -10.14
N GLN A 124 8.86 -10.06 -11.26
CA GLN A 124 8.60 -11.44 -11.73
C GLN A 124 9.13 -12.48 -10.73
N PHE A 125 10.33 -12.28 -10.19
CA PHE A 125 10.89 -13.13 -9.15
C PHE A 125 10.01 -13.14 -7.89
N ASN A 126 9.59 -11.96 -7.43
CA ASN A 126 8.70 -11.82 -6.27
C ASN A 126 7.36 -12.53 -6.46
N ILE A 127 6.72 -12.37 -7.64
CA ILE A 127 5.48 -13.07 -7.98
C ILE A 127 5.71 -14.59 -7.98
N GLY A 128 6.79 -15.05 -8.58
CA GLY A 128 7.15 -16.47 -8.60
C GLY A 128 7.35 -17.05 -7.19
N LEU A 129 8.11 -16.33 -6.36
CA LEU A 129 8.34 -16.73 -4.97
C LEU A 129 7.05 -16.74 -4.14
N MET A 130 6.24 -15.71 -4.27
CA MET A 130 4.95 -15.63 -3.57
C MET A 130 4.01 -16.76 -3.99
N THR A 131 3.95 -17.06 -5.30
CA THR A 131 3.14 -18.20 -5.83
C THR A 131 3.65 -19.51 -5.29
N LEU A 132 4.97 -19.73 -5.27
CA LEU A 132 5.59 -20.93 -4.70
C LEU A 132 5.24 -21.09 -3.22
N LEU A 133 5.43 -20.05 -2.41
CA LEU A 133 5.11 -20.09 -0.98
C LEU A 133 3.62 -20.37 -0.74
N TRP A 134 2.74 -19.78 -1.54
CA TRP A 134 1.30 -20.04 -1.48
C TRP A 134 0.97 -21.49 -1.81
N LEU A 135 1.58 -22.05 -2.87
CA LEU A 135 1.39 -23.46 -3.24
C LEU A 135 1.92 -24.40 -2.17
N VAL A 136 3.10 -24.13 -1.61
CA VAL A 136 3.66 -24.92 -0.51
C VAL A 136 2.72 -24.90 0.70
N ALA A 137 2.22 -23.73 1.09
CA ALA A 137 1.29 -23.61 2.20
C ALA A 137 -0.05 -24.34 1.92
N LEU A 138 -0.57 -24.23 0.69
CA LEU A 138 -1.84 -24.85 0.31
C LEU A 138 -1.74 -26.37 0.19
N LEU A 139 -0.67 -26.87 -0.42
CA LEU A 139 -0.51 -28.31 -0.71
C LEU A 139 0.16 -29.07 0.44
N GLY A 140 1.08 -28.44 1.17
CA GLY A 140 1.80 -29.02 2.30
C GLY A 140 1.13 -28.79 3.66
N GLY A 141 0.20 -27.85 3.73
CA GLY A 141 -0.55 -27.51 4.95
C GLY A 141 -1.92 -28.18 5.02
N PRO A 142 -2.74 -27.79 6.01
CA PRO A 142 -4.12 -28.28 6.14
C PRO A 142 -5.03 -27.59 5.12
N THR A 143 -4.97 -28.01 3.88
CA THR A 143 -5.65 -27.41 2.71
C THR A 143 -7.12 -27.09 2.96
N LEU A 144 -7.90 -28.06 3.47
CA LEU A 144 -9.33 -27.85 3.74
C LEU A 144 -9.58 -26.77 4.79
N LEU A 145 -8.75 -26.73 5.84
CA LEU A 145 -8.84 -25.69 6.87
C LEU A 145 -8.53 -24.31 6.27
N LEU A 146 -7.50 -24.21 5.45
CA LEU A 146 -7.12 -22.95 4.80
C LEU A 146 -8.24 -22.44 3.87
N LEU A 147 -8.80 -23.30 3.05
CA LEU A 147 -9.91 -22.97 2.13
C LEU A 147 -11.18 -22.59 2.91
N ASN A 148 -11.57 -23.40 3.87
CA ASN A 148 -12.78 -23.14 4.68
C ASN A 148 -12.63 -21.82 5.48
N THR A 149 -11.47 -21.59 6.09
CA THR A 149 -11.19 -20.35 6.82
C THR A 149 -11.19 -19.13 5.89
N GLY A 150 -10.64 -19.28 4.69
CA GLY A 150 -10.68 -18.25 3.65
C GLY A 150 -12.11 -17.85 3.27
N VAL A 151 -12.94 -18.84 2.95
CA VAL A 151 -14.36 -18.63 2.59
C VAL A 151 -15.13 -18.02 3.78
N ALA A 152 -14.96 -18.57 4.98
CA ALA A 152 -15.61 -18.05 6.19
C ALA A 152 -15.17 -16.60 6.49
N ALA A 153 -13.89 -16.27 6.27
CA ALA A 153 -13.38 -14.92 6.44
C ALA A 153 -13.98 -13.92 5.45
N LEU A 154 -14.21 -14.33 4.19
CA LEU A 154 -14.93 -13.52 3.21
C LEU A 154 -16.38 -13.31 3.59
N GLY A 155 -17.09 -14.37 4.04
CA GLY A 155 -18.45 -14.27 4.52
C GLY A 155 -18.58 -13.34 5.73
N THR A 156 -17.69 -13.46 6.70
CA THR A 156 -17.65 -12.58 7.88
C THR A 156 -17.36 -11.13 7.49
N TYR A 157 -16.43 -10.89 6.57
CA TYR A 157 -16.12 -9.55 6.07
C TYR A 157 -17.32 -8.92 5.37
N GLY A 158 -17.95 -9.65 4.44
CA GLY A 158 -19.11 -9.15 3.70
C GLY A 158 -20.32 -8.88 4.60
N GLY A 159 -20.61 -9.79 5.53
CA GLY A 159 -21.73 -9.66 6.46
C GLY A 159 -21.57 -8.55 7.50
N ASN A 160 -20.31 -8.21 7.88
CA ASN A 160 -20.02 -7.20 8.89
C ASN A 160 -19.29 -5.98 8.33
N PHE A 161 -19.36 -5.74 7.04
CA PHE A 161 -18.59 -4.67 6.39
C PHE A 161 -18.85 -3.29 6.98
N LEU A 162 -20.12 -2.94 7.20
CA LEU A 162 -20.51 -1.64 7.77
C LEU A 162 -20.09 -1.52 9.24
N ASP A 163 -20.32 -2.56 10.03
CA ASP A 163 -19.94 -2.56 11.45
C ASP A 163 -18.44 -2.41 11.61
N MET A 164 -17.65 -3.13 10.81
CA MET A 164 -16.18 -3.02 10.80
C MET A 164 -15.71 -1.64 10.33
N SER A 165 -16.38 -1.04 9.35
CA SER A 165 -16.02 0.26 8.78
C SER A 165 -16.36 1.43 9.70
N LEU A 166 -17.41 1.30 10.50
CA LEU A 166 -17.90 2.34 11.41
C LEU A 166 -17.42 2.12 12.87
N PHE A 167 -16.62 1.08 13.12
CA PHE A 167 -16.11 0.79 14.45
C PHE A 167 -15.05 1.81 14.86
N THR A 168 -15.37 2.65 15.83
CA THR A 168 -14.50 3.72 16.34
C THR A 168 -13.73 3.33 17.61
N GLY A 169 -14.10 2.21 18.24
CA GLY A 169 -13.57 1.80 19.55
C GLY A 169 -14.12 2.58 20.75
N ALA A 170 -15.11 3.46 20.53
CA ALA A 170 -15.68 4.30 21.61
C ALA A 170 -16.35 3.48 22.71
N SER A 171 -16.95 2.34 22.37
CA SER A 171 -17.58 1.41 23.31
C SER A 171 -16.63 0.35 23.89
N GLY A 172 -15.33 0.46 23.62
CA GLY A 172 -14.28 -0.50 23.99
C GLY A 172 -13.43 -0.88 22.78
N GLY A 173 -12.19 -1.33 23.02
CA GLY A 173 -11.29 -1.70 21.93
C GLY A 173 -10.53 -0.55 21.26
N ALA A 174 -10.45 0.62 21.89
CA ALA A 174 -9.73 1.77 21.37
C ALA A 174 -8.25 1.45 21.04
N SER A 175 -7.56 0.69 21.89
CA SER A 175 -6.17 0.26 21.66
C SER A 175 -6.04 -0.60 20.39
N TRP A 176 -7.00 -1.49 20.15
CA TRP A 176 -7.05 -2.29 18.95
C TRP A 176 -7.29 -1.41 17.69
N SER A 177 -8.23 -0.47 17.78
CA SER A 177 -8.51 0.47 16.68
C SER A 177 -7.28 1.31 16.34
N VAL A 178 -6.52 1.78 17.34
CA VAL A 178 -5.27 2.52 17.12
C VAL A 178 -4.23 1.63 16.44
N ALA A 179 -4.00 0.43 16.97
CA ALA A 179 -2.98 -0.48 16.48
C ALA A 179 -3.25 -1.01 15.06
N TRP A 180 -4.52 -1.15 14.68
CA TRP A 180 -4.93 -1.72 13.40
C TRP A 180 -5.52 -0.67 12.45
N THR A 181 -6.69 -0.14 12.79
CA THR A 181 -7.43 0.70 11.85
C THR A 181 -6.72 2.03 11.60
N VAL A 182 -6.32 2.74 12.66
CA VAL A 182 -5.63 4.04 12.52
C VAL A 182 -4.27 3.84 11.85
N PHE A 183 -3.51 2.83 12.27
CA PHE A 183 -2.20 2.53 11.68
C PHE A 183 -2.32 2.19 10.19
N TYR A 184 -3.17 1.23 9.82
CA TYR A 184 -3.30 0.81 8.43
C TYR A 184 -3.89 1.89 7.53
N TRP A 185 -4.92 2.63 7.98
CA TRP A 185 -5.46 3.73 7.19
C TRP A 185 -4.44 4.86 7.01
N SER A 186 -3.69 5.21 8.03
CA SER A 186 -2.60 6.18 7.90
C SER A 186 -1.56 5.73 6.87
N TRP A 187 -1.20 4.46 6.88
CA TRP A 187 -0.29 3.88 5.90
C TRP A 187 -0.85 3.92 4.48
N TRP A 188 -2.08 3.44 4.28
CA TRP A 188 -2.73 3.49 2.97
C TRP A 188 -2.87 4.92 2.44
N ILE A 189 -3.26 5.87 3.28
CA ILE A 189 -3.39 7.29 2.92
C ILE A 189 -2.02 7.88 2.55
N ALA A 190 -0.96 7.56 3.28
CA ALA A 190 0.39 8.02 2.97
C ALA A 190 0.90 7.51 1.61
N TRP A 191 0.53 6.28 1.23
CA TRP A 191 0.86 5.70 -0.07
C TRP A 191 -0.10 6.10 -1.20
N ALA A 192 -1.29 6.58 -0.90
CA ALA A 192 -2.33 6.87 -1.87
C ALA A 192 -1.91 7.85 -2.98
N PRO A 193 -1.13 8.92 -2.73
CA PRO A 193 -0.64 9.80 -3.78
C PRO A 193 0.20 9.06 -4.83
N PHE A 194 1.16 8.26 -4.38
CA PHE A 194 2.06 7.52 -5.26
C PHE A 194 1.32 6.41 -6.03
N VAL A 195 0.59 5.57 -5.31
CA VAL A 195 -0.13 4.44 -5.93
C VAL A 195 -1.29 4.92 -6.79
N GLY A 196 -1.99 5.97 -6.38
CA GLY A 196 -3.05 6.59 -7.18
C GLY A 196 -2.54 7.12 -8.51
N LEU A 197 -1.41 7.83 -8.54
CA LEU A 197 -0.76 8.26 -9.77
C LEU A 197 -0.29 7.08 -10.62
N PHE A 198 0.24 6.03 -10.01
CA PHE A 198 0.63 4.82 -10.73
C PHE A 198 -0.57 4.15 -11.40
N LEU A 199 -1.68 3.97 -10.67
CA LEU A 199 -2.92 3.42 -11.21
C LEU A 199 -3.48 4.29 -12.35
N ALA A 200 -3.50 5.61 -12.18
CA ALA A 200 -3.90 6.54 -13.23
C ALA A 200 -3.04 6.35 -14.50
N ARG A 201 -1.73 6.18 -14.34
CA ARG A 201 -0.82 6.01 -15.47
C ARG A 201 -1.06 4.72 -16.26
N ILE A 202 -1.28 3.60 -15.58
CA ILE A 202 -1.53 2.31 -16.24
C ILE A 202 -2.95 2.17 -16.78
N SER A 203 -3.85 3.07 -16.39
CA SER A 203 -5.25 3.10 -16.86
C SER A 203 -5.44 3.81 -18.19
N ARG A 204 -4.39 4.40 -18.77
CA ARG A 204 -4.47 5.10 -20.05
C ARG A 204 -5.06 4.22 -21.14
N GLY A 205 -6.09 4.73 -21.83
CA GLY A 205 -6.78 4.02 -22.91
C GLY A 205 -7.74 2.93 -22.47
N ARG A 206 -7.99 2.80 -21.16
CA ARG A 206 -9.02 1.90 -20.62
C ARG A 206 -10.31 2.67 -20.33
N THR A 207 -11.44 1.99 -20.39
CA THR A 207 -12.73 2.50 -19.92
C THR A 207 -12.76 2.42 -18.40
N ILE A 208 -13.39 3.43 -17.78
CA ILE A 208 -13.70 3.47 -16.35
C ILE A 208 -15.07 2.81 -16.17
#